data_0b022634edf6e077e3909492053bd895
#
_entry.id   0b022634edf6e077e3909492053bd895
#
_cell.length_a   1.000
_cell.length_b   1.000
_cell.length_c   1.000
_cell.angle_alpha   90.00
_cell.angle_beta   90.00
_cell.angle_gamma   90.00
#
_symmetry.space_group_name_H-M   'P 1'
#
loop_
_entity.id
_entity.type
_entity.pdbx_description
1 polymer ?
#
loop_
_entity_poly.entity_id
_entity_poly.type
_entity_poly.pdbx_seq_one_letter_code
_entity_poly.pdbx_strand_id
1 'polypeptide(L)'
;VESTXXXXLRIRYRWKVLDAENQAIREHRQKKKEAKSKAERERIGKWEPERMENGETLPQIVSRSKHIILKHWSKWNEQQKTRAAILFDKFPKLLEGYSLSMKLTDIFNKKSGPDEARLNLARWYNEVEKFDYMEFNKVLDTFSNHSTTIINYF
;
A
#
# COMPACT_ATOMS: atom_id res chain seq x y z
N VAL A 1 -15.71 1.47 1.59
CA VAL A 1 -15.21 2.35 0.52
C VAL A 1 -13.71 2.62 0.71
N GLU A 2 -13.33 3.10 1.90
CA GLU A 2 -11.91 3.40 2.17
C GLU A 2 -11.03 2.15 2.09
N SER A 3 -11.53 0.99 2.45
CA SER A 3 -10.80 -0.28 2.33
C SER A 3 -10.51 -0.62 0.87
N THR A 4 -11.45 -0.35 0.00
CA THR A 4 -11.30 -0.53 -1.44
C THR A 4 -10.18 0.34 -1.99
N UNK A 5 -10.09 1.42 -1.63
CA UNK A 5 -9.07 2.33 -2.00
C UNK A 5 -7.69 1.87 -1.59
N UNK A 6 -7.59 1.47 -0.55
CA UNK A 6 -6.39 0.98 -0.09
C UNK A 6 -6.01 -0.30 -0.79
N UNK A 7 -6.89 -0.96 -1.08
CA UNK A 7 -6.69 -2.14 -1.75
C UNK A 7 -6.30 -1.98 -3.19
N UNK A 8 -6.74 -1.09 -3.66
CA UNK A 8 -6.44 -0.76 -4.99
C UNK A 8 -5.08 -0.24 -5.20
N LEU A 9 -4.69 0.61 -4.28
CA LEU A 9 -3.33 1.14 -4.29
C LEU A 9 -2.29 0.06 -4.02
N ARG A 10 -2.56 -0.77 -3.05
CA ARG A 10 -1.70 -1.93 -2.74
C ARG A 10 -1.49 -2.81 -3.98
N ILE A 11 -2.54 -3.09 -4.69
CA ILE A 11 -2.46 -3.94 -5.90
C ILE A 11 -1.56 -3.30 -6.95
N ARG A 12 -1.66 -2.00 -7.11
CA ARG A 12 -0.78 -1.27 -8.05
C ARG A 12 0.69 -1.44 -7.67
N TYR A 13 1.01 -1.28 -6.39
CA TYR A 13 2.40 -1.46 -5.92
C TYR A 13 2.84 -2.91 -6.01
N ARG A 14 1.91 -3.85 -5.77
CA ARG A 14 2.22 -5.27 -5.91
C ARG A 14 2.64 -5.59 -7.34
N TRP A 15 1.91 -5.07 -8.33
CA TRP A 15 2.28 -5.28 -9.73
C TRP A 15 3.64 -4.67 -10.06
N LYS A 16 3.93 -3.48 -9.56
CA LYS A 16 5.24 -2.84 -9.76
C LYS A 16 6.38 -3.70 -9.20
N VAL A 17 6.20 -4.24 -8.01
CA VAL A 17 7.22 -5.08 -7.36
C VAL A 17 7.41 -6.38 -8.13
N LEU A 18 6.33 -7.03 -8.57
CA LEU A 18 6.41 -8.27 -9.34
C LEU A 18 7.06 -8.03 -10.70
N ASP A 19 6.75 -6.93 -11.36
CA ASP A 19 7.38 -6.59 -12.64
C ASP A 19 8.88 -6.37 -12.46
N ALA A 20 9.28 -5.66 -11.39
CA ALA A 20 10.70 -5.42 -11.10
C ALA A 20 11.44 -6.73 -10.83
N GLU A 21 10.82 -7.64 -10.08
CA GLU A 21 11.42 -8.95 -9.80
C GLU A 21 11.55 -9.75 -11.08
N ASN A 22 10.51 -9.79 -11.91
CA ASN A 22 10.56 -10.52 -13.19
C ASN A 22 11.64 -9.96 -14.11
N GLN A 23 11.80 -8.63 -14.12
CA GLN A 23 12.87 -8.00 -14.90
C GLN A 23 14.25 -8.41 -14.38
N ALA A 24 14.44 -8.43 -13.06
CA ALA A 24 15.70 -8.84 -12.45
C ALA A 24 16.04 -10.30 -12.80
N ILE A 25 15.03 -11.19 -12.78
CA ILE A 25 15.20 -12.59 -13.14
C ILE A 25 15.63 -12.71 -14.61
N ARG A 26 14.97 -11.97 -15.50
CA ARG A 26 15.30 -11.98 -16.93
C ARG A 26 16.73 -11.51 -17.18
N GLU A 27 17.14 -10.44 -16.49
CA GLU A 27 18.51 -9.91 -16.62
C GLU A 27 19.55 -10.91 -16.12
N HIS A 28 19.25 -11.59 -15.02
CA HIS A 28 20.15 -12.63 -14.48
C HIS A 28 20.29 -13.78 -15.46
N ARG A 29 19.18 -14.25 -16.04
CA ARG A 29 19.19 -15.32 -17.05
C ARG A 29 20.00 -14.91 -18.27
N GLN A 30 19.87 -13.66 -18.70
CA GLN A 30 20.59 -13.16 -19.87
C GLN A 30 22.10 -13.11 -19.60
N LYS A 31 22.52 -12.63 -18.41
CA LYS A 31 23.92 -12.65 -18.00
C LYS A 31 24.48 -14.06 -18.04
N LYS A 32 23.72 -15.03 -17.55
CA LYS A 32 24.15 -16.42 -17.50
C LYS A 32 24.27 -17.00 -18.90
N LYS A 33 23.39 -16.65 -19.82
CA LYS A 33 23.44 -17.05 -21.23
C LYS A 33 24.68 -16.48 -21.93
N GLU A 34 25.03 -15.25 -21.64
CA GLU A 34 26.13 -14.53 -22.26
C GLU A 34 27.50 -14.95 -21.71
N ALA A 35 27.54 -15.69 -20.60
CA ALA A 35 28.77 -16.14 -19.97
C ALA A 35 29.56 -17.02 -20.96
N LYS A 36 30.84 -16.72 -21.11
CA LYS A 36 31.72 -17.37 -22.12
C LYS A 36 32.29 -18.68 -21.63
N SER A 37 32.29 -18.94 -20.31
CA SER A 37 32.88 -20.17 -19.77
C SER A 37 32.01 -20.76 -18.67
N LYS A 38 32.25 -22.05 -18.36
CA LYS A 38 31.57 -22.74 -17.29
C LYS A 38 31.87 -22.09 -15.95
N ALA A 39 33.13 -21.69 -15.73
CA ALA A 39 33.55 -21.02 -14.50
C ALA A 39 32.79 -19.70 -14.30
N GLU A 40 32.59 -18.96 -15.38
CA GLU A 40 31.85 -17.70 -15.33
C GLU A 40 30.37 -17.95 -14.98
N ARG A 41 29.76 -18.97 -15.59
CA ARG A 41 28.37 -19.35 -15.28
C ARG A 41 28.21 -19.74 -13.80
N GLU A 42 29.18 -20.47 -13.27
CA GLU A 42 29.15 -20.90 -11.88
C GLU A 42 29.30 -19.72 -10.93
N ARG A 43 30.09 -18.72 -11.30
CA ARG A 43 30.23 -17.49 -10.51
C ARG A 43 28.93 -16.71 -10.46
N ILE A 44 28.22 -16.64 -11.60
CA ILE A 44 26.92 -15.98 -11.65
C ILE A 44 25.92 -16.71 -10.75
N GLY A 45 25.93 -18.05 -10.76
CA GLY A 45 25.15 -18.87 -9.85
C GLY A 45 23.67 -18.85 -10.13
N LYS A 46 22.90 -19.22 -9.13
CA LYS A 46 21.43 -19.20 -9.16
C LYS A 46 20.94 -17.80 -8.80
N TRP A 47 19.80 -17.43 -9.39
CA TRP A 47 19.16 -16.17 -9.02
C TRP A 47 18.67 -16.26 -7.58
N GLU A 48 18.96 -15.23 -6.81
CA GLU A 48 18.48 -15.13 -5.43
C GLU A 48 17.88 -13.74 -5.22
N PRO A 49 16.66 -13.67 -4.68
CA PRO A 49 16.05 -12.37 -4.41
C PRO A 49 16.72 -11.67 -3.24
N GLU A 50 16.69 -10.34 -3.27
CA GLU A 50 17.13 -9.53 -2.15
C GLU A 50 16.14 -9.71 -1.00
N ARG A 51 16.66 -9.92 0.21
CA ARG A 51 15.83 -10.06 1.40
C ARG A 51 15.94 -8.81 2.27
N MET A 52 14.80 -8.43 2.82
CA MET A 52 14.73 -7.29 3.72
C MET A 52 15.20 -7.71 5.11
N GLU A 53 15.26 -6.75 6.04
CA GLU A 53 15.83 -7.00 7.37
C GLU A 53 15.04 -8.04 8.18
N ASN A 54 13.78 -8.29 7.84
CA ASN A 54 12.98 -9.33 8.51
C ASN A 54 13.11 -10.71 7.85
N GLY A 55 13.96 -10.84 6.83
CA GLY A 55 14.19 -12.11 6.12
C GLY A 55 13.25 -12.37 4.95
N GLU A 56 12.25 -11.52 4.77
CA GLU A 56 11.29 -11.67 3.66
C GLU A 56 11.76 -10.90 2.43
N THR A 57 11.36 -11.35 1.25
CA THR A 57 11.59 -10.60 0.02
C THR A 57 10.51 -9.50 -0.08
N LEU A 58 10.79 -8.46 -0.85
CA LEU A 58 9.82 -7.39 -1.05
C LEU A 58 8.51 -7.89 -1.67
N PRO A 59 8.53 -8.78 -2.69
CA PRO A 59 7.26 -9.35 -3.18
C PRO A 59 6.46 -10.07 -2.09
N GLN A 60 7.13 -10.79 -1.18
CA GLN A 60 6.45 -11.45 -0.07
C GLN A 60 5.80 -10.44 0.88
N ILE A 61 6.52 -9.36 1.20
CA ILE A 61 6.00 -8.32 2.09
C ILE A 61 4.77 -7.66 1.47
N VAL A 62 4.82 -7.30 0.19
CA VAL A 62 3.70 -6.66 -0.49
C VAL A 62 2.50 -7.62 -0.60
N SER A 63 2.76 -8.90 -0.88
CA SER A 63 1.71 -9.91 -0.94
C SER A 63 1.00 -10.06 0.41
N ARG A 64 1.77 -10.06 1.50
CA ARG A 64 1.25 -10.24 2.85
C ARG A 64 0.69 -8.95 3.46
N SER A 65 0.85 -7.82 2.77
CA SER A 65 0.44 -6.51 3.27
C SER A 65 -1.08 -6.33 3.32
N LYS A 66 -1.84 -7.21 2.71
CA LYS A 66 -3.30 -7.16 2.76
C LYS A 66 -3.80 -7.07 4.21
N HIS A 67 -3.21 -7.87 5.08
CA HIS A 67 -3.62 -7.92 6.50
C HIS A 67 -3.11 -6.73 7.31
N ILE A 68 -2.20 -5.95 6.74
CA ILE A 68 -1.71 -4.71 7.36
C ILE A 68 -2.63 -3.56 7.01
N ILE A 69 -2.90 -3.37 5.71
CA ILE A 69 -3.61 -2.17 5.24
C ILE A 69 -5.12 -2.21 5.53
N LEU A 70 -5.68 -3.40 5.71
CA LEU A 70 -7.11 -3.55 6.02
C LEU A 70 -7.40 -3.50 7.53
N LYS A 71 -6.37 -3.33 8.34
CA LYS A 71 -6.48 -3.39 9.80
C LYS A 71 -5.97 -2.08 10.38
N HIS A 72 -6.65 -1.57 11.40
CA HIS A 72 -6.17 -0.40 12.14
C HIS A 72 -4.81 -0.72 12.77
N TRP A 73 -3.88 0.24 12.73
CA TRP A 73 -2.51 0.03 13.19
C TRP A 73 -2.42 -0.46 14.63
N SER A 74 -3.38 -0.06 15.46
CA SER A 74 -3.40 -0.47 16.87
C SER A 74 -3.61 -1.98 17.06
N LYS A 75 -4.08 -2.67 16.02
CA LYS A 75 -4.37 -4.11 16.09
C LYS A 75 -3.29 -4.97 15.43
N TRP A 76 -2.23 -4.35 14.92
CA TRP A 76 -1.14 -5.11 14.28
C TRP A 76 -0.38 -5.93 15.34
N ASN A 77 -0.04 -7.17 14.99
CA ASN A 77 0.90 -7.95 15.79
C ASN A 77 2.35 -7.53 15.46
N GLU A 78 3.33 -8.12 16.13
CA GLU A 78 4.73 -7.70 15.98
C GLU A 78 5.26 -7.95 14.57
N GLN A 79 4.88 -9.07 13.95
CA GLN A 79 5.27 -9.36 12.57
C GLN A 79 4.69 -8.33 11.61
N GLN A 80 3.44 -7.94 11.83
CA GLN A 80 2.77 -6.95 10.99
C GLN A 80 3.41 -5.57 11.14
N LYS A 81 3.80 -5.20 12.36
CA LYS A 81 4.50 -3.93 12.61
C LYS A 81 5.82 -3.88 11.84
N THR A 82 6.58 -4.98 11.89
CA THR A 82 7.87 -5.07 11.19
C THR A 82 7.68 -4.95 9.68
N ARG A 83 6.70 -5.71 9.13
CA ARG A 83 6.41 -5.62 7.70
C ARG A 83 5.95 -4.23 7.30
N ALA A 84 5.10 -3.61 8.12
CA ALA A 84 4.59 -2.26 7.84
C ALA A 84 5.72 -1.25 7.77
N ALA A 85 6.68 -1.33 8.69
CA ALA A 85 7.82 -0.43 8.71
C ALA A 85 8.61 -0.51 7.41
N ILE A 86 8.87 -1.73 6.92
CA ILE A 86 9.60 -1.94 5.67
C ILE A 86 8.76 -1.46 4.48
N LEU A 87 7.49 -1.87 4.44
CA LEU A 87 6.57 -1.54 3.35
C LEU A 87 6.44 -0.03 3.17
N PHE A 88 6.22 0.69 4.27
CA PHE A 88 5.98 2.13 4.21
C PHE A 88 7.26 2.94 3.99
N ASP A 89 8.42 2.37 4.36
CA ASP A 89 9.70 2.97 4.00
C ASP A 89 9.93 2.89 2.49
N LYS A 90 9.61 1.75 1.89
CA LYS A 90 9.77 1.55 0.44
C LYS A 90 8.72 2.29 -0.37
N PHE A 91 7.51 2.41 0.15
CA PHE A 91 6.38 3.01 -0.55
C PHE A 91 5.71 4.07 0.32
N PRO A 92 6.32 5.27 0.42
CA PRO A 92 5.74 6.34 1.27
C PRO A 92 4.32 6.74 0.87
N LYS A 93 3.98 6.66 -0.43
CA LYS A 93 2.63 6.97 -0.89
C LYS A 93 1.60 5.96 -0.39
N LEU A 94 2.02 4.71 -0.17
CA LEU A 94 1.14 3.70 0.41
C LEU A 94 0.85 4.02 1.87
N LEU A 95 1.85 4.50 2.61
CA LEU A 95 1.65 4.98 3.98
C LEU A 95 0.67 6.16 4.02
N GLU A 96 0.86 7.11 3.10
CA GLU A 96 0.00 8.29 3.02
C GLU A 96 -1.46 7.88 2.76
N GLY A 97 -1.68 6.95 1.82
CA GLY A 97 -3.01 6.42 1.53
C GLY A 97 -3.59 5.67 2.71
N TYR A 98 -2.76 4.85 3.37
CA TYR A 98 -3.19 4.11 4.57
C TYR A 98 -3.61 5.08 5.68
N SER A 99 -2.82 6.13 5.90
CA SER A 99 -3.13 7.15 6.93
C SER A 99 -4.45 7.84 6.65
N LEU A 100 -4.71 8.18 5.39
CA LEU A 100 -5.98 8.81 5.01
C LEU A 100 -7.17 7.87 5.25
N SER A 101 -7.00 6.58 4.95
CA SER A 101 -8.04 5.57 5.19
C SER A 101 -8.33 5.45 6.69
N MET A 102 -7.27 5.43 7.51
CA MET A 102 -7.43 5.31 8.96
C MET A 102 -8.08 6.57 9.56
N LYS A 103 -7.76 7.75 9.03
CA LYS A 103 -8.41 9.00 9.47
C LYS A 103 -9.92 8.94 9.20
N LEU A 104 -10.31 8.44 8.03
CA LEU A 104 -11.73 8.32 7.71
C LEU A 104 -12.43 7.34 8.66
N THR A 105 -11.81 6.21 8.93
CA THR A 105 -12.32 5.22 9.89
C THR A 105 -12.51 5.86 11.26
N ASP A 106 -11.52 6.64 11.72
CA ASP A 106 -11.58 7.29 13.02
C ASP A 106 -12.69 8.34 13.08
N ILE A 107 -12.92 9.07 11.97
CA ILE A 107 -14.03 10.05 11.89
C ILE A 107 -15.36 9.34 12.12
N PHE A 108 -15.60 8.21 11.43
CA PHE A 108 -16.84 7.47 11.58
C PHE A 108 -16.98 6.84 12.96
N ASN A 109 -15.89 6.37 13.55
CA ASN A 109 -15.94 5.72 14.88
C ASN A 109 -16.12 6.71 16.01
N LYS A 110 -15.73 7.96 15.83
CA LYS A 110 -15.83 8.99 16.89
C LYS A 110 -17.27 9.32 17.27
N LYS A 111 -18.20 9.15 16.36
CA LYS A 111 -19.62 9.44 16.59
C LYS A 111 -19.85 10.88 17.10
N SER A 112 -19.15 11.82 16.50
CA SER A 112 -19.35 13.24 16.75
C SER A 112 -20.70 13.70 16.16
N GLY A 113 -21.16 14.87 16.57
CA GLY A 113 -22.39 15.45 16.04
C GLY A 113 -22.25 15.82 14.56
N PRO A 114 -23.40 16.07 13.86
CA PRO A 114 -23.35 16.33 12.42
C PRO A 114 -22.45 17.49 12.00
N ASP A 115 -22.41 18.58 12.76
CA ASP A 115 -21.60 19.75 12.40
C ASP A 115 -20.11 19.44 12.49
N GLU A 116 -19.69 18.78 13.57
CA GLU A 116 -18.28 18.37 13.72
C GLU A 116 -17.88 17.35 12.67
N ALA A 117 -18.78 16.40 12.39
CA ALA A 117 -18.54 15.39 11.37
C ALA A 117 -18.37 16.03 9.99
N ARG A 118 -19.22 17.01 9.67
CA ARG A 118 -19.15 17.72 8.39
C ARG A 118 -17.80 18.42 8.24
N LEU A 119 -17.32 19.08 9.29
CA LEU A 119 -16.03 19.77 9.28
C LEU A 119 -14.88 18.76 9.10
N ASN A 120 -14.90 17.68 9.87
CA ASN A 120 -13.83 16.67 9.80
C ASN A 120 -13.81 15.97 8.42
N LEU A 121 -14.97 15.70 7.86
CA LEU A 121 -15.06 15.09 6.52
C LEU A 121 -14.58 16.07 5.44
N ALA A 122 -14.89 17.37 5.59
CA ALA A 122 -14.41 18.38 4.65
C ALA A 122 -12.89 18.49 4.67
N ARG A 123 -12.29 18.45 5.86
CA ARG A 123 -10.84 18.46 6.01
C ARG A 123 -10.22 17.22 5.38
N TRP A 124 -10.81 16.06 5.61
CA TRP A 124 -10.35 14.80 5.03
C TRP A 124 -10.44 14.84 3.52
N TYR A 125 -11.55 15.34 2.98
CA TYR A 125 -11.75 15.50 1.53
C TYR A 125 -10.61 16.32 0.92
N ASN A 126 -10.27 17.44 1.55
CA ASN A 126 -9.20 18.31 1.05
C ASN A 126 -7.84 17.60 1.07
N GLU A 127 -7.58 16.79 2.09
CA GLU A 127 -6.33 16.01 2.17
C GLU A 127 -6.25 15.00 1.04
N VAL A 128 -7.38 14.33 0.73
CA VAL A 128 -7.40 13.34 -0.37
C VAL A 128 -7.21 14.03 -1.71
N GLU A 129 -7.79 15.23 -1.90
CA GLU A 129 -7.57 16.00 -3.13
C GLU A 129 -6.08 16.31 -3.33
N LYS A 130 -5.39 16.70 -2.27
CA LYS A 130 -3.95 16.98 -2.32
C LYS A 130 -3.14 15.72 -2.62
N PHE A 131 -3.57 14.59 -2.10
CA PHE A 131 -2.92 13.29 -2.34
C PHE A 131 -3.00 12.90 -3.82
N ASP A 132 -4.14 13.16 -4.45
CA ASP A 132 -4.38 13.07 -5.91
C ASP A 132 -3.97 11.72 -6.50
N TYR A 133 -4.43 10.63 -5.90
CA TYR A 133 -4.28 9.30 -6.45
C TYR A 133 -5.64 8.83 -7.00
N MET A 134 -5.61 8.23 -8.19
CA MET A 134 -6.83 7.81 -8.89
C MET A 134 -7.77 6.99 -8.02
N GLU A 135 -7.20 6.05 -7.26
CA GLU A 135 -7.98 5.17 -6.40
C GLU A 135 -8.77 5.96 -5.34
N PHE A 136 -8.17 7.02 -4.80
CA PHE A 136 -8.81 7.84 -3.78
C PHE A 136 -9.70 8.92 -4.38
N ASN A 137 -9.42 9.38 -5.59
CA ASN A 137 -10.26 10.38 -6.26
C ASN A 137 -11.66 9.83 -6.53
N LYS A 138 -11.77 8.54 -6.79
CA LYS A 138 -13.08 7.89 -6.96
C LYS A 138 -13.90 7.94 -5.67
N VAL A 139 -13.24 7.85 -4.51
CA VAL A 139 -13.90 7.98 -3.21
C VAL A 139 -14.44 9.39 -3.04
N LEU A 140 -13.70 10.41 -3.50
CA LEU A 140 -14.17 11.81 -3.44
C LEU A 140 -15.46 12.00 -4.24
N ASP A 141 -15.55 11.38 -5.40
CA ASP A 141 -16.78 11.45 -6.20
C ASP A 141 -17.97 10.86 -5.44
N THR A 142 -17.75 9.74 -4.76
CA THR A 142 -18.78 9.11 -3.94
C THR A 142 -19.22 10.06 -2.82
N PHE A 143 -18.29 10.70 -2.14
CA PHE A 143 -18.62 11.64 -1.08
C PHE A 143 -19.38 12.84 -1.61
N SER A 144 -18.99 13.40 -2.75
CA SER A 144 -19.70 14.53 -3.37
C SER A 144 -21.16 14.17 -3.68
N ASN A 145 -21.37 12.96 -4.19
CA ASN A 145 -22.69 12.51 -4.63
C ASN A 145 -23.62 12.13 -3.46
N HIS A 146 -23.03 11.73 -2.31
CA HIS A 146 -23.81 11.18 -1.20
C HIS A 146 -23.53 11.89 0.12
N SER A 147 -23.13 13.17 0.07
CA SER A 147 -22.71 13.90 1.28
C SER A 147 -23.81 14.00 2.34
N THR A 148 -25.05 14.25 1.93
CA THR A 148 -26.17 14.34 2.88
C THR A 148 -26.40 13.01 3.60
N THR A 149 -26.40 11.91 2.86
CA THR A 149 -26.56 10.57 3.42
C THR A 149 -25.44 10.23 4.40
N ILE A 150 -24.21 10.59 4.05
CA ILE A 150 -23.04 10.32 4.89
C ILE A 150 -23.12 11.13 6.18
N ILE A 151 -23.47 12.41 6.11
CA ILE A 151 -23.60 13.27 7.29
C ILE A 151 -24.70 12.73 8.21
N ASN A 152 -25.79 12.22 7.65
CA ASN A 152 -26.90 11.68 8.43
C ASN A 152 -26.50 10.45 9.26
N TYR A 153 -25.37 9.78 8.93
CA TYR A 153 -24.84 8.70 9.75
C TYR A 153 -24.49 9.17 11.17
N PHE A 154 -24.09 10.43 11.31
CA PHE A 154 -23.72 11.02 12.60
C PHE A 154 -24.95 11.61 13.30
#